data_078ebb86d2347dae8bf417c6796d87e9
#
_entry.id   078ebb86d2347dae8bf417c6796d87e9
#
_cell.length_a   1.000
_cell.length_b   1.000
_cell.length_c   1.000
_cell.angle_alpha   90.00
_cell.angle_beta   90.00
_cell.angle_gamma   90.00
#
_symmetry.space_group_name_H-M   'P 1'
#
loop_
_entity.id
_entity.type
_entity.pdbx_description
1 polymer ?
#
loop_
_entity_poly.entity_id
_entity_poly.type
_entity_poly.pdbx_seq_one_letter_code
_entity_poly.pdbx_strand_id
1 'polypeptide(L)'
;MADEDADIVTVTLESEDGTVDGLAVPTALLDMLAEGDETAPEVVGDIAMFGFAQRIHGAVAHGQGEPSAELEEVESRTLELFEERFGRSFAELTGHDH
;
A
#
# COMPACT_ATOMS: atom_id res chain seq x y z
N MET A 1 -18.95 -16.72 23.53
CA MET A 1 -18.37 -15.63 22.81
C MET A 1 -16.96 -15.96 22.41
N ALA A 2 -16.68 -15.86 21.15
CA ALA A 2 -15.33 -16.18 20.71
C ALA A 2 -14.33 -15.19 21.28
N ASP A 3 -13.13 -15.66 21.45
CA ASP A 3 -12.03 -14.82 21.85
C ASP A 3 -11.75 -13.83 20.75
N GLU A 4 -12.07 -12.57 21.00
CA GLU A 4 -11.80 -11.54 20.00
C GLU A 4 -10.31 -11.45 19.69
N ASP A 5 -9.47 -11.73 20.68
CA ASP A 5 -8.03 -11.66 20.48
C ASP A 5 -7.54 -12.73 19.53
N ALA A 6 -8.22 -13.88 19.48
CA ALA A 6 -7.82 -14.96 18.58
C ALA A 6 -8.05 -14.63 17.13
N ASP A 7 -8.91 -13.65 16.86
CA ASP A 7 -9.25 -13.25 15.50
C ASP A 7 -8.39 -12.10 14.98
N ILE A 8 -7.41 -11.68 15.73
CA ILE A 8 -6.59 -10.52 15.41
C ILE A 8 -5.13 -10.93 15.35
N VAL A 9 -4.44 -10.47 14.34
CA VAL A 9 -3.00 -10.62 14.26
C VAL A 9 -2.38 -9.24 14.24
N THR A 10 -1.25 -9.10 14.92
CA THR A 10 -0.50 -7.85 14.91
C THR A 10 0.63 -7.97 13.90
N VAL A 11 0.61 -7.10 12.91
CA VAL A 11 1.67 -7.04 11.92
C VAL A 11 2.65 -5.97 12.34
N THR A 12 3.91 -6.32 12.41
CA THR A 12 4.96 -5.37 12.81
C THR A 12 5.54 -4.71 11.59
N LEU A 13 5.58 -3.38 11.63
CA LEU A 13 6.18 -2.56 10.58
C LEU A 13 7.46 -1.96 11.15
N GLU A 14 8.55 -2.21 10.48
CA GLU A 14 9.85 -1.74 10.97
C GLU A 14 10.59 -1.04 9.85
N SER A 15 11.10 0.16 10.15
CA SER A 15 11.91 0.91 9.21
C SER A 15 13.38 0.58 9.41
N GLU A 16 14.18 0.89 8.41
CA GLU A 16 15.61 0.62 8.47
C GLU A 16 16.29 1.35 9.61
N ASP A 17 15.69 2.47 10.04
CA ASP A 17 16.27 3.25 11.15
C ASP A 17 15.92 2.66 12.52
N GLY A 18 15.20 1.54 12.53
CA GLY A 18 14.88 0.87 13.78
C GLY A 18 13.57 1.26 14.42
N THR A 19 12.84 2.20 13.83
CA THR A 19 11.53 2.55 14.37
C THR A 19 10.52 1.46 14.03
N VAL A 20 9.60 1.20 14.93
CA VAL A 20 8.67 0.07 14.84
C VAL A 20 7.27 0.52 15.20
N ASP A 21 6.29 -0.01 14.48
CA ASP A 21 4.89 0.18 14.81
C ASP A 21 4.16 -1.16 14.64
N GLY A 22 3.13 -1.36 15.42
CA GLY A 22 2.32 -2.57 15.33
C GLY A 22 0.95 -2.24 14.80
N LEU A 23 0.50 -3.02 13.82
CA LEU A 23 -0.82 -2.84 13.23
C LEU A 23 -1.66 -4.07 13.53
N ALA A 24 -2.73 -3.89 14.27
CA ALA A 24 -3.65 -4.99 14.59
C ALA A 24 -4.70 -5.11 13.48
N VAL A 25 -4.84 -6.31 12.94
CA VAL A 25 -5.74 -6.52 11.82
C VAL A 25 -6.50 -7.83 12.04
N PRO A 26 -7.80 -7.86 11.71
CA PRO A 26 -8.52 -9.14 11.79
C PRO A 26 -7.89 -10.18 10.88
N THR A 27 -7.64 -11.36 11.43
CA THR A 27 -7.02 -12.43 10.65
C THR A 27 -7.86 -12.79 9.43
N ALA A 28 -9.18 -12.85 9.63
CA ALA A 28 -10.08 -13.19 8.52
C ALA A 28 -10.00 -12.20 7.38
N LEU A 29 -9.80 -10.92 7.70
CA LEU A 29 -9.66 -9.91 6.65
C LEU A 29 -8.43 -10.16 5.80
N LEU A 30 -7.32 -10.48 6.46
CA LEU A 30 -6.09 -10.77 5.73
C LEU A 30 -6.25 -12.01 4.85
N ASP A 31 -6.94 -13.02 5.37
CA ASP A 31 -7.17 -14.23 4.57
C ASP A 31 -8.02 -13.95 3.34
N MET A 32 -8.98 -13.06 3.47
CA MET A 32 -9.82 -12.69 2.34
C MET A 32 -9.07 -11.91 1.27
N LEU A 33 -8.07 -11.14 1.69
CA LEU A 33 -7.33 -10.27 0.78
C LEU A 33 -6.08 -10.93 0.22
N ALA A 34 -5.60 -11.98 0.88
CA ALA A 34 -4.38 -12.64 0.44
C ALA A 34 -4.63 -13.40 -0.87
N GLU A 35 -3.64 -13.36 -1.73
CA GLU A 35 -3.68 -14.13 -2.97
C GLU A 35 -2.63 -15.23 -2.90
N GLY A 36 -3.10 -16.46 -3.06
CA GLY A 36 -2.19 -17.60 -2.99
C GLY A 36 -1.58 -17.75 -1.60
N ASP A 37 -0.28 -17.76 -1.54
CA ASP A 37 0.44 -18.00 -0.30
C ASP A 37 0.94 -16.72 0.36
N GLU A 38 0.31 -15.61 0.06
CA GLU A 38 0.76 -14.34 0.62
C GLU A 38 0.67 -14.34 2.14
N THR A 39 1.71 -13.79 2.76
CA THR A 39 1.77 -13.67 4.21
C THR A 39 1.10 -12.37 4.65
N ALA A 40 0.80 -12.27 5.95
CA ALA A 40 0.17 -11.06 6.48
C ALA A 40 0.98 -9.80 6.18
N PRO A 41 2.30 -9.76 6.40
CA PRO A 41 3.07 -8.57 6.03
C PRO A 41 3.00 -8.25 4.54
N GLU A 42 2.94 -9.26 3.69
CA GLU A 42 2.84 -9.01 2.26
C GLU A 42 1.51 -8.36 1.89
N VAL A 43 0.42 -8.86 2.48
CA VAL A 43 -0.90 -8.28 2.23
C VAL A 43 -0.95 -6.83 2.67
N VAL A 44 -0.44 -6.55 3.88
CA VAL A 44 -0.42 -5.19 4.40
C VAL A 44 0.44 -4.29 3.52
N GLY A 45 1.60 -4.79 3.09
CA GLY A 45 2.49 -4.02 2.23
C GLY A 45 1.86 -3.69 0.90
N ASP A 46 1.13 -4.64 0.31
CA ASP A 46 0.45 -4.40 -0.96
C ASP A 46 -0.60 -3.31 -0.83
N ILE A 47 -1.40 -3.38 0.24
CA ILE A 47 -2.45 -2.39 0.47
C ILE A 47 -1.83 -1.02 0.72
N ALA A 48 -0.75 -0.96 1.49
CA ALA A 48 -0.08 0.29 1.76
C ALA A 48 0.46 0.91 0.48
N MET A 49 1.10 0.10 -0.36
CA MET A 49 1.66 0.61 -1.61
C MET A 49 0.57 1.14 -2.53
N PHE A 50 -0.57 0.43 -2.62
CA PHE A 50 -1.71 0.92 -3.38
C PHE A 50 -2.20 2.26 -2.84
N GLY A 51 -2.30 2.37 -1.51
CA GLY A 51 -2.75 3.61 -0.88
C GLY A 51 -1.79 4.76 -1.13
N PHE A 52 -0.50 4.48 -1.10
CA PHE A 52 0.49 5.52 -1.39
C PHE A 52 0.36 6.01 -2.83
N ALA A 53 0.25 5.06 -3.77
CA ALA A 53 0.14 5.42 -5.18
C ALA A 53 -1.12 6.22 -5.45
N GLN A 54 -2.24 5.81 -4.85
CA GLN A 54 -3.50 6.52 -5.03
C GLN A 54 -3.42 7.94 -4.50
N ARG A 55 -2.82 8.11 -3.33
CA ARG A 55 -2.74 9.42 -2.71
C ARG A 55 -1.84 10.37 -3.48
N ILE A 56 -0.67 9.90 -3.90
CA ILE A 56 0.23 10.79 -4.63
C ILE A 56 -0.32 11.09 -6.02
N HIS A 57 -0.94 10.11 -6.65
CA HIS A 57 -1.55 10.35 -7.96
C HIS A 57 -2.68 11.37 -7.84
N GLY A 58 -3.50 11.25 -6.81
CA GLY A 58 -4.57 12.22 -6.59
C GLY A 58 -4.06 13.61 -6.35
N ALA A 59 -2.97 13.74 -5.58
CA ALA A 59 -2.40 15.05 -5.31
C ALA A 59 -1.88 15.72 -6.59
N VAL A 60 -1.31 14.93 -7.49
CA VAL A 60 -0.78 15.47 -8.74
C VAL A 60 -1.89 15.74 -9.76
N ALA A 61 -2.78 14.78 -9.94
CA ALA A 61 -3.79 14.84 -10.99
C ALA A 61 -4.97 15.73 -10.62
N HIS A 62 -5.31 15.81 -9.34
CA HIS A 62 -6.52 16.48 -8.90
C HIS A 62 -6.25 17.62 -7.94
N GLY A 63 -4.99 17.95 -7.70
CA GLY A 63 -4.65 19.08 -6.85
C GLY A 63 -4.97 20.39 -7.54
N GLN A 64 -5.04 21.45 -6.75
CA GLN A 64 -5.31 22.78 -7.29
C GLN A 64 -4.03 23.36 -7.86
N GLY A 65 -4.13 23.89 -9.06
CA GLY A 65 -3.01 24.50 -9.74
C GLY A 65 -2.07 23.44 -10.30
N GLU A 66 -0.91 23.88 -10.74
CA GLU A 66 0.08 22.98 -11.31
C GLU A 66 0.89 22.33 -10.19
N PRO A 67 1.12 21.04 -10.29
CA PRO A 67 1.94 20.38 -9.27
C PRO A 67 3.38 20.88 -9.33
N SER A 68 4.02 20.93 -8.18
CA SER A 68 5.42 21.32 -8.11
C SER A 68 6.29 20.22 -8.72
N ALA A 69 7.51 20.60 -9.11
CA ALA A 69 8.44 19.62 -9.62
C ALA A 69 8.75 18.55 -8.58
N GLU A 70 8.81 18.96 -7.33
CA GLU A 70 9.06 18.01 -6.25
C GLU A 70 7.93 16.98 -6.12
N LEU A 71 6.70 17.45 -6.22
CA LEU A 71 5.55 16.55 -6.11
C LEU A 71 5.52 15.56 -7.27
N GLU A 72 5.84 16.03 -8.48
CA GLU A 72 5.90 15.15 -9.64
C GLU A 72 6.99 14.12 -9.49
N GLU A 73 8.10 14.50 -8.90
CA GLU A 73 9.21 13.59 -8.68
C GLU A 73 8.83 12.51 -7.68
N VAL A 74 8.12 12.89 -6.61
CA VAL A 74 7.65 11.93 -5.63
C VAL A 74 6.67 10.96 -6.27
N GLU A 75 5.78 11.45 -7.12
CA GLU A 75 4.86 10.56 -7.81
C GLU A 75 5.61 9.59 -8.70
N SER A 76 6.55 10.09 -9.47
CA SER A 76 7.31 9.25 -10.39
C SER A 76 8.03 8.13 -9.64
N ARG A 77 8.66 8.50 -8.53
CA ARG A 77 9.38 7.51 -7.72
C ARG A 77 8.44 6.49 -7.08
N THR A 78 7.30 6.97 -6.59
CA THR A 78 6.32 6.08 -5.97
C THR A 78 5.78 5.08 -6.98
N LEU A 79 5.45 5.54 -8.18
CA LEU A 79 4.92 4.66 -9.20
C LEU A 79 5.96 3.68 -9.71
N GLU A 80 7.23 4.07 -9.72
CA GLU A 80 8.32 3.17 -10.02
C GLU A 80 8.38 2.02 -9.02
N LEU A 81 8.33 2.37 -7.74
CA LEU A 81 8.37 1.35 -6.68
C LEU A 81 7.13 0.48 -6.71
N PHE A 82 6.00 1.06 -7.06
CA PHE A 82 4.76 0.31 -7.23
C PHE A 82 4.95 -0.77 -8.30
N GLU A 83 5.48 -0.37 -9.44
CA GLU A 83 5.65 -1.31 -10.54
C GLU A 83 6.67 -2.39 -10.20
N GLU A 84 7.72 -2.03 -9.47
CA GLU A 84 8.70 -3.03 -9.04
C GLU A 84 8.07 -4.09 -8.14
N ARG A 85 7.16 -3.66 -7.28
CA ARG A 85 6.53 -4.58 -6.34
C ARG A 85 5.51 -5.49 -7.00
N PHE A 86 4.68 -4.93 -7.87
CA PHE A 86 3.56 -5.66 -8.45
C PHE A 86 3.84 -6.25 -9.83
N GLY A 87 4.91 -5.81 -10.49
CA GLY A 87 5.22 -6.26 -11.85
C GLY A 87 4.33 -5.62 -12.89
N ARG A 88 3.49 -4.67 -12.50
CA ARG A 88 2.57 -3.97 -13.38
C ARG A 88 2.46 -2.53 -12.93
N SER A 89 2.18 -1.65 -13.88
CA SER A 89 2.04 -0.24 -13.55
C SER A 89 0.73 0.02 -12.80
N PHE A 90 0.71 1.14 -12.08
CA PHE A 90 -0.49 1.56 -11.38
C PHE A 90 -1.64 1.78 -12.35
N ALA A 91 -1.34 2.37 -13.52
CA ALA A 91 -2.37 2.59 -14.54
C ALA A 91 -2.97 1.28 -15.02
N GLU A 92 -2.14 0.27 -15.23
CA GLU A 92 -2.62 -1.04 -15.67
C GLU A 92 -3.54 -1.67 -14.64
N LEU A 93 -3.16 -1.61 -13.37
CA LEU A 93 -3.92 -2.28 -12.33
C LEU A 93 -5.21 -1.56 -11.98
N THR A 94 -5.26 -0.25 -12.18
CA THR A 94 -6.46 0.52 -11.86
C THR A 94 -7.33 0.80 -13.07
N GLY A 95 -6.88 0.42 -14.26
CA GLY A 95 -7.64 0.65 -15.48
C GLY A 95 -7.59 2.07 -15.98
N HIS A 96 -6.70 2.88 -15.44
CA HIS A 96 -6.50 4.25 -15.92
C HIS A 96 -5.51 4.24 -17.05
N ASP A 97 -6.01 3.95 -18.19
CA ASP A 97 -5.20 3.75 -19.36
C ASP A 97 -5.11 5.05 -20.14
N HIS A 98 -4.01 5.70 -20.07
CA HIS A 98 -3.85 6.95 -20.81
C HIS A 98 -2.55 6.97 -21.56
#